data_14f51ca78a2876eae6453a087375b3a8
#
_entry.id   14f51ca78a2876eae6453a087375b3a8
#
_cell.length_a   1.000
_cell.length_b   1.000
_cell.length_c   1.000
_cell.angle_alpha   90.00
_cell.angle_beta   90.00
_cell.angle_gamma   90.00
#
_symmetry.space_group_name_H-M   'P 1'
#
loop_
_entity.id
_entity.type
_entity.pdbx_description
1 polymer ?
#
loop_
_entity_poly.entity_id
_entity_poly.type
_entity_poly.pdbx_seq_one_letter_code
_entity_poly.pdbx_strand_id
1 'polypeptide(L)'
;MQYISSKVYSLSAKEEFINNAKSGKILARKCTKCGYLHLATTYFCQNCGNKGFANVSIEGKGTVVTYTIITVPPAGYEKYTPYAWVVIKLDGVDLRVSGFMQNINSPSDLPLGTKTKIAGFDERGILIEKL
;
A
#
# COMPACT_ATOMS: atom_id res chain seq x y z
N MET A 1 -25.54 -18.22 6.51
CA MET A 1 -25.12 -18.25 7.00
C MET A 1 -24.76 -17.86 6.86
N GLN A 2 -24.83 -17.70 6.67
CA GLN A 2 -24.43 -17.61 6.95
C GLN A 2 -24.00 -16.98 6.91
N TYR A 3 -23.91 -16.73 6.76
CA TYR A 3 -23.40 -16.47 7.16
C TYR A 3 -22.81 -16.13 7.26
N ILE A 4 -22.91 -16.09 7.23
CA ILE A 4 -22.23 -15.94 7.61
C ILE A 4 -21.58 -15.64 7.50
N SER A 5 -21.54 -15.60 7.37
CA SER A 5 -20.83 -15.55 7.54
C SER A 5 -20.24 -15.13 7.18
N SER A 6 -20.29 -14.95 7.01
CA SER A 6 -19.71 -14.73 7.05
C SER A 6 -19.50 -14.12 6.96
N LYS A 7 -19.70 -13.83 7.08
CA LYS A 7 -19.40 -13.43 7.32
C LYS A 7 -19.18 -13.10 7.79
N VAL A 8 -19.80 -12.87 8.01
CA VAL A 8 -19.28 -12.82 8.65
C VAL A 8 -18.29 -12.85 9.21
N TYR A 9 -18.47 -12.88 9.84
CA TYR A 9 -17.22 -13.00 10.22
C TYR A 9 -16.22 -12.71 9.22
N SER A 10 -16.44 -12.20 8.28
CA SER A 10 -15.54 -11.74 7.27
C SER A 10 -14.81 -10.51 7.77
N LEU A 11 -13.51 -10.44 7.49
CA LEU A 11 -12.69 -9.29 7.84
C LEU A 11 -13.17 -8.07 7.05
N SER A 12 -13.06 -6.88 7.64
CA SER A 12 -13.27 -5.64 6.91
C SER A 12 -12.21 -5.49 5.82
N ALA A 13 -12.49 -4.67 4.82
CA ALA A 13 -11.51 -4.39 3.76
C ALA A 13 -10.20 -3.85 4.34
N LYS A 14 -10.29 -3.03 5.40
CA LYS A 14 -9.13 -2.51 6.09
C LYS A 14 -8.29 -3.62 6.71
N GLU A 15 -8.93 -4.56 7.40
CA GLU A 15 -8.22 -5.67 8.04
C GLU A 15 -7.56 -6.59 7.03
N GLU A 16 -8.25 -6.87 5.93
CA GLU A 16 -7.68 -7.67 4.84
C GLU A 16 -6.48 -6.96 4.21
N PHE A 17 -6.58 -5.65 4.00
CA PHE A 17 -5.49 -4.86 3.47
C PHE A 17 -4.26 -4.93 4.38
N ILE A 18 -4.47 -4.75 5.68
CA ILE A 18 -3.39 -4.80 6.67
C ILE A 18 -2.73 -6.18 6.71
N ASN A 19 -3.53 -7.25 6.67
CA ASN A 19 -3.01 -8.61 6.68
C ASN A 19 -2.17 -8.90 5.44
N ASN A 20 -2.59 -8.43 4.28
CA ASN A 20 -1.80 -8.56 3.06
C ASN A 20 -0.48 -7.79 3.17
N ALA A 21 -0.53 -6.57 3.68
CA ALA A 21 0.67 -5.73 3.82
C ALA A 21 1.68 -6.36 4.78
N LYS A 22 1.20 -6.99 5.86
CA LYS A 22 2.08 -7.70 6.79
C LYS A 22 2.81 -8.88 6.12
N SER A 23 2.21 -9.42 5.08
CA SER A 23 2.82 -10.51 4.29
C SER A 23 3.61 -9.98 3.09
N GLY A 24 3.77 -8.67 2.97
CA GLY A 24 4.51 -8.06 1.86
C GLY A 24 3.73 -7.96 0.58
N LYS A 25 2.40 -7.93 0.66
CA LYS A 25 1.52 -7.87 -0.51
C LYS A 25 0.55 -6.70 -0.39
N ILE A 26 0.05 -6.24 -1.53
CA ILE A 26 -0.95 -5.17 -1.57
C ILE A 26 -2.27 -5.76 -2.03
N LEU A 27 -3.29 -5.60 -1.19
CA LEU A 27 -4.65 -5.97 -1.57
C LEU A 27 -5.21 -4.91 -2.51
N ALA A 28 -5.66 -5.35 -3.67
CA ALA A 28 -6.30 -4.51 -4.66
C ALA A 28 -7.68 -5.05 -4.99
N ARG A 29 -8.48 -4.26 -5.68
CA ARG A 29 -9.80 -4.65 -6.17
C ARG A 29 -9.84 -4.55 -7.67
N LYS A 30 -10.28 -5.62 -8.33
CA LYS A 30 -10.45 -5.65 -9.77
C LYS A 30 -11.93 -5.55 -10.08
N CYS A 31 -12.30 -4.58 -10.92
CA CYS A 31 -13.68 -4.45 -11.35
C CYS A 31 -14.12 -5.71 -12.10
N THR A 32 -15.23 -6.30 -11.70
CA THR A 32 -15.71 -7.54 -12.31
C THR A 32 -16.28 -7.30 -13.71
N LYS A 33 -16.55 -6.05 -14.07
CA LYS A 33 -17.13 -5.71 -15.37
C LYS A 33 -16.07 -5.31 -16.40
N CYS A 34 -15.17 -4.39 -16.06
CA CYS A 34 -14.18 -3.88 -17.02
C CYS A 34 -12.74 -4.32 -16.73
N GLY A 35 -12.49 -4.94 -15.58
CA GLY A 35 -11.16 -5.43 -15.23
C GLY A 35 -10.19 -4.37 -14.70
N TYR A 36 -10.66 -3.13 -14.51
CA TYR A 36 -9.80 -2.06 -14.01
C TYR A 36 -9.38 -2.32 -12.56
N LEU A 37 -8.10 -2.10 -12.24
CA LEU A 37 -7.59 -2.30 -10.88
C LEU A 37 -7.70 -1.03 -10.05
N HIS A 38 -8.12 -1.21 -8.80
CA HIS A 38 -8.25 -0.14 -7.80
C HIS A 38 -7.61 -0.57 -6.49
N LEU A 39 -7.30 0.39 -5.65
CA LEU A 39 -6.92 0.10 -4.26
C LEU A 39 -8.14 -0.42 -3.50
N ALA A 40 -7.88 -1.12 -2.38
CA ALA A 40 -8.92 -1.82 -1.62
C ALA A 40 -9.98 -0.89 -1.01
N THR A 41 -9.72 0.41 -0.94
CA THR A 41 -10.63 1.40 -0.37
C THR A 41 -11.65 1.95 -1.36
N THR A 42 -11.61 1.53 -2.61
CA THR A 42 -12.49 2.02 -3.66
C THR A 42 -13.86 1.36 -3.58
N TYR A 43 -14.93 2.16 -3.66
CA TYR A 43 -16.31 1.66 -3.57
C TYR A 43 -16.99 1.50 -4.92
N PHE A 44 -16.50 2.18 -5.94
CA PHE A 44 -17.04 2.06 -7.29
C PHE A 44 -15.91 2.20 -8.29
N CYS A 45 -16.09 1.61 -9.46
CA CYS A 45 -15.07 1.66 -10.50
C CYS A 45 -15.04 3.04 -11.14
N GLN A 46 -13.88 3.69 -11.08
CA GLN A 46 -13.70 5.01 -11.68
C GLN A 46 -13.73 4.97 -13.20
N ASN A 47 -13.54 3.79 -13.78
CA ASN A 47 -13.55 3.64 -15.22
C ASN A 47 -14.96 3.40 -15.80
N CYS A 48 -15.80 2.59 -15.13
CA CYS A 48 -17.11 2.21 -15.66
C CYS A 48 -18.27 2.38 -14.68
N GLY A 49 -17.99 2.79 -13.43
CA GLY A 49 -19.03 3.02 -12.42
C GLY A 49 -19.58 1.76 -11.74
N ASN A 50 -19.13 0.58 -12.13
CA ASN A 50 -19.58 -0.67 -11.51
C ASN A 50 -19.19 -0.71 -10.03
N LYS A 51 -20.01 -1.36 -9.21
CA LYS A 51 -19.76 -1.51 -7.76
C LYS A 51 -19.31 -2.91 -7.37
N GLY A 52 -19.21 -3.84 -8.32
CA GLY A 52 -18.76 -5.20 -8.09
C GLY A 52 -17.26 -5.34 -8.29
N PHE A 53 -16.59 -5.93 -7.29
CA PHE A 53 -15.14 -6.10 -7.32
C PHE A 53 -14.75 -7.49 -6.88
N ALA A 54 -13.64 -7.97 -7.42
CA ALA A 54 -12.94 -9.16 -6.93
C ALA A 54 -11.65 -8.73 -6.25
N ASN A 55 -11.35 -9.28 -5.09
CA ASN A 55 -10.10 -8.99 -4.38
C ASN A 55 -8.93 -9.68 -5.07
N VAL A 56 -7.82 -8.96 -5.20
CA VAL A 56 -6.59 -9.46 -5.82
C VAL A 56 -5.43 -9.08 -4.93
N SER A 57 -4.56 -10.04 -4.60
CA SER A 57 -3.32 -9.76 -3.88
C SER A 57 -2.20 -9.56 -4.90
N ILE A 58 -1.50 -8.44 -4.80
CA ILE A 58 -0.44 -8.06 -5.72
C ILE A 58 0.89 -8.09 -4.96
N GLU A 59 1.94 -8.63 -5.60
CA GLU A 59 3.28 -8.60 -5.00
C GLU A 59 3.65 -7.17 -4.63
N GLY A 60 4.14 -6.99 -3.41
CA GLY A 60 4.49 -5.67 -2.89
C GLY A 60 5.87 -5.20 -3.31
N LYS A 61 6.20 -5.31 -4.58
CA LYS A 61 7.46 -4.81 -5.14
C LYS A 61 7.16 -3.67 -6.09
N GLY A 62 8.00 -2.65 -6.05
CA GLY A 62 7.76 -1.49 -6.88
C GLY A 62 8.98 -0.59 -6.96
N THR A 63 8.76 0.54 -7.63
CA THR A 63 9.81 1.51 -7.93
C THR A 63 9.41 2.85 -7.34
N VAL A 64 10.36 3.52 -6.68
CA VAL A 64 10.14 4.85 -6.09
C VAL A 64 9.85 5.86 -7.19
N VAL A 65 8.69 6.52 -7.09
CA VAL A 65 8.31 7.57 -8.05
C VAL A 65 8.39 8.97 -7.44
N THR A 66 8.17 9.09 -6.13
CA THR A 66 8.37 10.35 -5.40
C THR A 66 8.45 10.08 -3.91
N TYR A 67 8.92 11.06 -3.14
CA TYR A 67 8.97 10.94 -1.68
C TYR A 67 9.22 12.30 -1.05
N THR A 68 9.01 12.38 0.27
CA THR A 68 9.34 13.54 1.09
C THR A 68 10.16 13.05 2.27
N ILE A 69 11.29 13.73 2.53
CA ILE A 69 12.11 13.43 3.70
C ILE A 69 11.57 14.25 4.87
N ILE A 70 11.29 13.57 5.97
CA ILE A 70 10.72 14.17 7.17
C ILE A 70 11.84 14.41 8.19
N THR A 71 12.14 15.65 8.47
CA THR A 71 13.14 16.05 9.48
C THR A 71 12.49 16.67 10.70
N VAL A 72 11.28 17.24 10.55
CA VAL A 72 10.48 17.77 11.65
C VAL A 72 9.20 16.93 11.71
N PRO A 73 9.18 15.88 12.55
CA PRO A 73 8.10 14.92 12.55
C PRO A 73 6.87 15.39 13.32
N PRO A 74 5.69 14.80 13.05
CA PRO A 74 4.54 14.98 13.93
C PRO A 74 4.80 14.35 15.30
N ALA A 75 4.00 14.74 16.28
CA ALA A 75 4.13 14.24 17.65
C ALA A 75 4.04 12.70 17.66
N GLY A 76 4.96 12.07 18.38
CA GLY A 76 5.05 10.62 18.48
C GLY A 76 5.97 9.96 17.47
N TYR A 77 6.45 10.71 16.46
CA TYR A 77 7.33 10.16 15.42
C TYR A 77 8.79 10.59 15.56
N GLU A 78 9.12 11.33 16.62
CA GLU A 78 10.48 11.86 16.84
C GLU A 78 11.55 10.78 16.81
N LYS A 79 11.24 9.62 17.37
CA LYS A 79 12.20 8.50 17.44
C LYS A 79 12.48 7.85 16.09
N TYR A 80 11.67 8.13 15.10
CA TYR A 80 11.83 7.51 13.76
C TYR A 80 12.63 8.39 12.81
N THR A 81 12.86 9.67 13.14
CA THR A 81 13.60 10.58 12.26
C THR A 81 15.07 10.22 12.20
N PRO A 82 15.73 10.43 11.06
CA PRO A 82 15.14 10.86 9.78
C PRO A 82 14.47 9.70 9.05
N TYR A 83 13.36 10.01 8.39
CA TYR A 83 12.65 9.01 7.57
C TYR A 83 12.04 9.68 6.34
N ALA A 84 11.58 8.87 5.39
CA ALA A 84 10.89 9.38 4.21
C ALA A 84 9.49 8.81 4.13
N TRP A 85 8.56 9.59 3.61
CA TRP A 85 7.27 9.11 3.17
C TRP A 85 7.36 8.92 1.67
N VAL A 86 7.22 7.69 1.22
CA VAL A 86 7.60 7.27 -0.13
C VAL A 86 6.38 6.81 -0.90
N VAL A 87 6.30 7.19 -2.17
CA VAL A 87 5.29 6.65 -3.09
C VAL A 87 6.00 5.74 -4.07
N ILE A 88 5.52 4.51 -4.17
CA ILE A 88 6.06 3.54 -5.12
C ILE A 88 4.97 3.14 -6.12
N LYS A 89 5.38 2.87 -7.36
CA LYS A 89 4.52 2.27 -8.38
C LYS A 89 4.79 0.77 -8.34
N LEU A 90 3.74 -0.02 -8.13
CA LEU A 90 3.87 -1.47 -8.08
C LEU A 90 4.24 -2.03 -9.46
N ASP A 91 5.12 -3.04 -9.47
CA ASP A 91 5.59 -3.65 -10.70
C ASP A 91 4.45 -4.36 -11.44
N GLY A 92 4.38 -4.13 -12.74
CA GLY A 92 3.44 -4.83 -13.61
C GLY A 92 2.00 -4.33 -13.58
N VAL A 93 1.68 -3.36 -12.73
CA VAL A 93 0.32 -2.82 -12.61
C VAL A 93 0.37 -1.30 -12.51
N ASP A 94 -0.75 -0.65 -12.79
CA ASP A 94 -0.86 0.81 -12.71
C ASP A 94 -1.47 1.21 -11.36
N LEU A 95 -0.77 0.83 -10.28
CA LEU A 95 -1.17 1.20 -8.93
C LEU A 95 0.02 1.78 -8.19
N ARG A 96 -0.25 2.81 -7.39
CA ARG A 96 0.74 3.44 -6.53
C ARG A 96 0.31 3.32 -5.09
N VAL A 97 1.28 3.06 -4.22
CA VAL A 97 1.04 3.02 -2.79
C VAL A 97 2.09 3.87 -2.09
N SER A 98 1.74 4.39 -0.93
CA SER A 98 2.65 5.19 -0.13
C SER A 98 2.95 4.49 1.19
N GLY A 99 4.14 4.75 1.72
CA GLY A 99 4.53 4.14 2.96
C GLY A 99 5.76 4.77 3.58
N PHE A 100 6.15 4.22 4.70
CA PHE A 100 7.23 4.70 5.55
C PHE A 100 8.53 3.99 5.17
N MET A 101 9.61 4.77 4.98
CA MET A 101 10.95 4.21 4.78
C MET A 101 11.92 4.87 5.75
N GLN A 102 12.52 4.06 6.61
CA GLN A 102 13.41 4.54 7.67
C GLN A 102 14.82 4.82 7.14
N ASN A 103 15.57 5.66 7.87
CA ASN A 103 16.99 5.95 7.62
C ASN A 103 17.24 6.62 6.26
N ILE A 104 16.37 7.53 5.88
CA ILE A 104 16.58 8.36 4.69
C ILE A 104 16.91 9.77 5.15
N ASN A 105 18.15 10.19 4.96
CA ASN A 105 18.66 11.49 5.41
C ASN A 105 18.70 12.53 4.29
N SER A 106 18.91 12.07 3.06
CA SER A 106 19.12 12.98 1.92
C SER A 106 18.63 12.31 0.65
N PRO A 107 18.42 13.08 -0.43
CA PRO A 107 18.01 12.50 -1.71
C PRO A 107 18.99 11.46 -2.26
N SER A 108 20.26 11.53 -1.89
CA SER A 108 21.25 10.52 -2.34
C SER A 108 21.00 9.17 -1.70
N ASP A 109 20.29 9.11 -0.58
CA ASP A 109 19.95 7.84 0.07
C ASP A 109 18.81 7.12 -0.68
N LEU A 110 18.03 7.86 -1.46
CA LEU A 110 16.87 7.29 -2.15
C LEU A 110 16.70 7.92 -3.54
N PRO A 111 17.54 7.56 -4.50
CA PRO A 111 17.35 8.04 -5.87
C PRO A 111 16.00 7.61 -6.43
N LEU A 112 15.37 8.45 -7.24
CA LEU A 112 14.14 8.06 -7.95
C LEU A 112 14.44 6.86 -8.84
N GLY A 113 13.50 5.93 -8.90
CA GLY A 113 13.69 4.69 -9.64
C GLY A 113 14.28 3.56 -8.80
N THR A 114 14.56 3.80 -7.52
CA THR A 114 15.06 2.76 -6.62
C THR A 114 14.03 1.64 -6.50
N LYS A 115 14.48 0.40 -6.62
CA LYS A 115 13.63 -0.79 -6.45
C LYS A 115 13.39 -1.04 -4.98
N THR A 116 12.16 -1.36 -4.64
CA THR A 116 11.71 -1.50 -3.25
C THR A 116 10.77 -2.69 -3.09
N LYS A 117 10.51 -3.03 -1.84
CA LYS A 117 9.51 -4.03 -1.47
C LYS A 117 8.74 -3.57 -0.24
N ILE A 118 7.53 -4.08 -0.08
CA ILE A 118 6.75 -3.91 1.13
C ILE A 118 7.32 -4.87 2.18
N ALA A 119 7.76 -4.33 3.31
CA ALA A 119 8.36 -5.13 4.37
C ALA A 119 7.35 -5.54 5.45
N GLY A 120 6.24 -4.82 5.56
CA GLY A 120 5.23 -5.12 6.57
C GLY A 120 4.31 -3.95 6.81
N PHE A 121 3.65 -3.96 7.97
CA PHE A 121 2.69 -2.94 8.37
C PHE A 121 2.68 -2.83 9.89
N ASP A 122 2.71 -1.61 10.42
CA ASP A 122 2.53 -1.35 11.85
C ASP A 122 1.84 0.01 12.02
N GLU A 123 1.95 0.63 13.22
CA GLU A 123 1.33 1.91 13.49
C GLU A 123 1.83 3.03 12.57
N ARG A 124 2.97 2.85 11.91
CA ARG A 124 3.50 3.81 10.95
C ARG A 124 2.87 3.68 9.56
N GLY A 125 2.06 2.65 9.36
CA GLY A 125 1.47 2.33 8.06
C GLY A 125 2.26 1.26 7.31
N ILE A 126 2.22 1.32 5.99
CA ILE A 126 2.97 0.39 5.15
C ILE A 126 4.46 0.67 5.30
N LEU A 127 5.23 -0.38 5.59
CA LEU A 127 6.68 -0.28 5.72
C LEU A 127 7.32 -0.68 4.41
N ILE A 128 8.17 0.20 3.87
CA ILE A 128 8.84 -0.01 2.58
C ILE A 128 10.34 -0.08 2.81
N GLU A 129 11.00 -1.02 2.15
CA GLU A 129 12.46 -1.19 2.19
C GLU A 129 13.03 -1.22 0.79
N LYS A 130 14.31 -0.87 0.66
CA LYS A 130 15.06 -1.07 -0.58
C LYS A 130 15.25 -2.57 -0.81
N LEU A 131 15.20 -2.97 -2.06
CA LEU A 131 15.56 -4.35 -2.43
C LEU A 131 17.04 -4.61 -2.25
#